data_6e5371d848fc856694ca5585ead7c58c
#
_entry.id   6e5371d848fc856694ca5585ead7c58c
#
_cell.length_a   1.000
_cell.length_b   1.000
_cell.length_c   1.000
_cell.angle_alpha   90.00
_cell.angle_beta   90.00
_cell.angle_gamma   90.00
#
_symmetry.space_group_name_H-M   'P 1'
#
loop_
_entity.id
_entity.type
_entity.pdbx_description
1 polymer ?
#
loop_
_entity_poly.entity_id
_entity_poly.type
_entity_poly.pdbx_seq_one_letter_code
_entity_poly.pdbx_strand_id
1 'polypeptide(L)'
;MGSSTPSNELPALQEAFNFPDGPQSMLPATTFLIGFVLGPLFFAPLSEQYGRRPILISTLCLYIIFTMGTALSPNWAAFLIFRFLSGIFASPPMSVTGGSIADVFVDKVVRGRANMLWSSATLLGPLAGPVIAGYTYQYSWRWAFWASMAFSGICLIALVFQPETLATKILRDRAAKLNKEKGAERYIAPADMDKPGLLVTLKITTTRPLYLLCTEMLVALTCVYMAFVYAVFYMLLKIFPNIFHGIYGFTPGESGLAFVMMFAGSLISNVLGYFYDIYAQGLVRRHPNKHAEYLRLPLACVGGPAFVISLFWLGWTSRLSIHWIVPLLSMIPYGFGYQCIFMAMINYTADAYGIFASSALAALAACRSIAGAIIPLAVDSMIGTLGIAWSCSVLALISCALSLVPFGFIIWGEKIRAASNFSKKLQNAPHPDLELTRSVSIV
;
A
#
# COMPACT_ATOMS: atom_id res chain seq x y z
N MET A 1 0.84 10.24 -3.03
CA MET A 1 1.03 11.68 -3.16
C MET A 1 0.84 12.39 -1.81
N GLY A 2 -0.33 12.41 -1.20
CA GLY A 2 -0.57 13.10 0.06
C GLY A 2 0.41 12.81 1.20
N SER A 3 0.90 11.59 1.37
CA SER A 3 1.84 11.21 2.43
C SER A 3 3.24 11.79 2.26
N SER A 4 3.71 11.95 1.02
CA SER A 4 5.09 12.31 0.67
C SER A 4 5.26 13.77 0.26
N THR A 5 4.16 14.50 0.01
CA THR A 5 4.20 15.93 -0.37
C THR A 5 5.09 16.77 0.56
N PRO A 6 5.07 16.61 1.91
CA PRO A 6 5.89 17.47 2.77
C PRO A 6 7.40 17.26 2.69
N SER A 7 7.89 16.18 2.08
CA SER A 7 9.32 15.80 2.15
C SER A 7 10.27 16.88 1.59
N ASN A 8 9.94 17.50 0.47
CA ASN A 8 10.73 18.55 -0.14
C ASN A 8 10.30 19.97 0.27
N GLU A 9 9.25 20.11 1.08
CA GLU A 9 8.73 21.37 1.59
C GLU A 9 9.20 21.64 3.05
N LEU A 10 9.97 20.71 3.63
CA LEU A 10 10.35 20.79 5.05
C LEU A 10 11.01 22.12 5.43
N PRO A 11 11.98 22.67 4.67
CA PRO A 11 12.60 23.94 5.04
C PRO A 11 11.60 25.10 5.04
N ALA A 12 10.68 25.15 4.05
CA ALA A 12 9.66 26.20 4.01
C ALA A 12 8.60 26.06 5.12
N LEU A 13 8.29 24.82 5.53
CA LEU A 13 7.41 24.54 6.66
C LEU A 13 8.06 24.94 8.00
N GLN A 14 9.37 24.70 8.14
CA GLN A 14 10.14 25.12 9.32
C GLN A 14 10.15 26.63 9.47
N GLU A 15 10.39 27.34 8.39
CA GLU A 15 10.34 28.81 8.39
C GLU A 15 8.94 29.34 8.70
N ALA A 16 7.89 28.73 8.10
CA ALA A 16 6.52 29.18 8.26
C ALA A 16 5.96 28.94 9.67
N PHE A 17 6.33 27.84 10.34
CA PHE A 17 5.77 27.41 11.63
C PHE A 17 6.78 27.47 12.78
N ASN A 18 8.03 27.86 12.52
CA ASN A 18 9.10 28.06 13.50
C ASN A 18 9.31 26.85 14.44
N PHE A 19 9.39 25.62 13.88
CA PHE A 19 9.69 24.43 14.65
C PHE A 19 11.17 24.00 14.49
N PRO A 20 11.79 23.39 15.55
CA PRO A 20 13.20 23.03 15.52
C PRO A 20 13.46 21.83 14.57
N ASP A 21 14.71 21.75 14.07
CA ASP A 21 15.21 20.58 13.38
C ASP A 21 15.12 19.32 14.25
N GLY A 22 14.89 18.18 13.62
CA GLY A 22 14.84 16.90 14.30
C GLY A 22 13.57 16.09 14.02
N PRO A 23 13.08 15.26 14.96
CA PRO A 23 11.94 14.37 14.75
C PRO A 23 10.65 15.09 14.31
N GLN A 24 10.50 16.38 14.65
CA GLN A 24 9.34 17.18 14.26
C GLN A 24 9.18 17.34 12.74
N SER A 25 10.27 17.27 12.01
CA SER A 25 10.27 17.33 10.54
C SER A 25 9.53 16.15 9.89
N MET A 26 9.45 14.99 10.57
CA MET A 26 8.75 13.81 10.08
C MET A 26 7.27 13.78 10.49
N LEU A 27 6.82 14.60 11.45
CA LEU A 27 5.45 14.60 11.94
C LEU A 27 4.39 14.78 10.84
N PRO A 28 4.59 15.61 9.80
CA PRO A 28 3.62 15.70 8.70
C PRO A 28 3.34 14.38 7.98
N ALA A 29 4.35 13.55 7.77
CA ALA A 29 4.19 12.23 7.19
C ALA A 29 3.66 11.23 8.22
N THR A 30 4.17 11.26 9.44
CA THR A 30 3.77 10.39 10.56
C THR A 30 2.29 10.53 10.88
N THR A 31 1.79 11.76 11.08
CA THR A 31 0.37 12.00 11.40
C THR A 31 -0.55 11.54 10.27
N PHE A 32 -0.17 11.78 9.02
CA PHE A 32 -0.90 11.28 7.88
C PHE A 32 -0.95 9.75 7.85
N LEU A 33 0.18 9.06 8.09
CA LEU A 33 0.25 7.60 8.08
C LEU A 33 -0.51 6.97 9.26
N ILE A 34 -0.51 7.58 10.44
CA ILE A 34 -1.33 7.14 11.57
C ILE A 34 -2.82 7.21 11.20
N GLY A 35 -3.26 8.32 10.60
CA GLY A 35 -4.62 8.43 10.05
C GLY A 35 -4.92 7.35 9.01
N PHE A 36 -3.96 7.09 8.14
CA PHE A 36 -4.07 6.08 7.08
C PHE A 36 -4.22 4.64 7.61
N VAL A 37 -3.71 4.32 8.81
CA VAL A 37 -3.94 3.04 9.51
C VAL A 37 -5.39 2.87 9.91
N LEU A 38 -6.03 3.95 10.40
CA LEU A 38 -7.37 3.89 10.96
C LEU A 38 -8.45 3.76 9.86
N GLY A 39 -8.24 4.40 8.72
CA GLY A 39 -9.26 4.47 7.66
C GLY A 39 -9.77 3.10 7.18
N PRO A 40 -8.92 2.13 6.81
CA PRO A 40 -9.38 0.82 6.36
C PRO A 40 -10.24 0.07 7.37
N LEU A 41 -10.02 0.26 8.67
CA LEU A 41 -10.79 -0.38 9.72
C LEU A 41 -12.27 0.01 9.67
N PHE A 42 -12.56 1.25 9.28
CA PHE A 42 -13.93 1.76 9.18
C PHE A 42 -14.49 1.65 7.77
N PHE A 43 -13.71 2.05 6.76
CA PHE A 43 -14.23 2.19 5.39
C PHE A 43 -14.29 0.88 4.61
N ALA A 44 -13.48 -0.13 4.94
CA ALA A 44 -13.59 -1.43 4.30
C ALA A 44 -14.97 -2.07 4.58
N PRO A 45 -15.41 -2.24 5.84
CA PRO A 45 -16.75 -2.77 6.13
C PRO A 45 -17.88 -1.89 5.60
N LEU A 46 -17.74 -0.57 5.70
CA LEU A 46 -18.74 0.36 5.17
C LEU A 46 -18.91 0.19 3.65
N SER A 47 -17.81 -0.02 2.92
CA SER A 47 -17.85 -0.22 1.47
C SER A 47 -18.56 -1.52 1.07
N GLU A 48 -18.51 -2.56 1.91
CA GLU A 48 -19.22 -3.83 1.71
C GLU A 48 -20.72 -3.72 1.99
N GLN A 49 -21.12 -2.81 2.87
CA GLN A 49 -22.54 -2.61 3.21
C GLN A 49 -23.24 -1.60 2.29
N TYR A 50 -22.59 -0.47 2.04
CA TYR A 50 -23.19 0.67 1.32
C TYR A 50 -22.80 0.72 -0.16
N GLY A 51 -21.81 -0.06 -0.58
CA GLY A 51 -21.28 -0.07 -1.94
C GLY A 51 -19.89 0.55 -2.04
N ARG A 52 -19.14 0.14 -3.05
CA ARG A 52 -17.75 0.63 -3.26
C ARG A 52 -17.72 2.09 -3.69
N ARG A 53 -18.54 2.42 -4.70
CA ARG A 53 -18.58 3.75 -5.32
C ARG A 53 -18.93 4.88 -4.34
N PRO A 54 -20.02 4.83 -3.55
CA PRO A 54 -20.39 5.94 -2.67
C PRO A 54 -19.36 6.19 -1.59
N ILE A 55 -18.72 5.14 -1.06
CA ILE A 55 -17.65 5.28 -0.05
C ILE A 55 -16.42 5.93 -0.66
N LEU A 56 -15.98 5.51 -1.86
CA LEU A 56 -14.83 6.13 -2.53
C LEU A 56 -15.07 7.61 -2.84
N ILE A 57 -16.27 7.97 -3.32
CA ILE A 57 -16.62 9.37 -3.63
C ILE A 57 -16.65 10.20 -2.34
N SER A 58 -17.39 9.78 -1.32
CA SER A 58 -17.52 10.54 -0.07
C SER A 58 -16.17 10.75 0.63
N THR A 59 -15.34 9.70 0.70
CA THR A 59 -14.03 9.79 1.33
C THR A 59 -13.06 10.65 0.53
N LEU A 60 -13.10 10.61 -0.81
CA LEU A 60 -12.27 11.48 -1.65
C LEU A 60 -12.70 12.96 -1.53
N CYS A 61 -13.99 13.25 -1.43
CA CYS A 61 -14.48 14.60 -1.14
C CYS A 61 -13.96 15.13 0.20
N LEU A 62 -14.03 14.31 1.26
CA LEU A 62 -13.52 14.68 2.57
C LEU A 62 -11.99 14.84 2.58
N TYR A 63 -11.27 13.98 1.85
CA TYR A 63 -9.83 14.13 1.65
C TYR A 63 -9.49 15.48 1.01
N ILE A 64 -10.21 15.91 -0.02
CA ILE A 64 -10.04 17.22 -0.68
C ILE A 64 -10.26 18.35 0.32
N ILE A 65 -11.34 18.30 1.10
CA ILE A 65 -11.66 19.30 2.11
C ILE A 65 -10.55 19.41 3.17
N PHE A 66 -10.08 18.29 3.72
CA PHE A 66 -9.04 18.31 4.75
C PHE A 66 -7.66 18.65 4.17
N THR A 67 -7.39 18.33 2.90
CA THR A 67 -6.17 18.79 2.20
C THR A 67 -6.19 20.30 1.99
N MET A 68 -7.36 20.88 1.68
CA MET A 68 -7.56 22.34 1.64
C MET A 68 -7.31 22.94 3.03
N GLY A 69 -7.86 22.33 4.09
CA GLY A 69 -7.59 22.74 5.48
C GLY A 69 -6.10 22.71 5.83
N THR A 70 -5.36 21.70 5.33
CA THR A 70 -3.90 21.63 5.49
C THR A 70 -3.19 22.82 4.80
N ALA A 71 -3.58 23.17 3.57
CA ALA A 71 -3.01 24.30 2.83
C ALA A 71 -3.29 25.67 3.47
N LEU A 72 -4.44 25.80 4.15
CA LEU A 72 -4.90 27.03 4.80
C LEU A 72 -4.55 27.09 6.30
N SER A 73 -3.85 26.09 6.84
CA SER A 73 -3.58 25.99 8.28
C SER A 73 -2.85 27.23 8.83
N PRO A 74 -3.33 27.83 9.94
CA PRO A 74 -2.73 29.02 10.53
C PRO A 74 -1.57 28.70 11.48
N ASN A 75 -1.51 27.48 12.01
CA ASN A 75 -0.51 27.06 12.99
C ASN A 75 -0.14 25.58 12.82
N TRP A 76 0.97 25.16 13.43
CA TRP A 76 1.51 23.82 13.34
C TRP A 76 0.54 22.72 13.83
N ALA A 77 -0.16 22.98 14.95
CA ALA A 77 -1.10 22.01 15.50
C ALA A 77 -2.28 21.75 14.55
N ALA A 78 -2.88 22.80 13.98
CA ALA A 78 -3.94 22.68 12.98
C ALA A 78 -3.45 21.95 11.74
N PHE A 79 -2.23 22.25 11.28
CA PHE A 79 -1.61 21.55 10.15
C PHE A 79 -1.54 20.04 10.40
N LEU A 80 -1.04 19.60 11.56
CA LEU A 80 -0.92 18.19 11.91
C LEU A 80 -2.29 17.50 12.06
N ILE A 81 -3.30 18.19 12.65
CA ILE A 81 -4.67 17.66 12.76
C ILE A 81 -5.27 17.46 11.38
N PHE A 82 -5.17 18.44 10.48
CA PHE A 82 -5.67 18.28 9.11
C PHE A 82 -4.91 17.21 8.33
N ARG A 83 -3.62 17.04 8.57
CA ARG A 83 -2.81 15.93 8.01
C ARG A 83 -3.32 14.56 8.49
N PHE A 84 -3.62 14.42 9.79
CA PHE A 84 -4.20 13.20 10.34
C PHE A 84 -5.56 12.87 9.71
N LEU A 85 -6.46 13.85 9.64
CA LEU A 85 -7.77 13.68 9.00
C LEU A 85 -7.64 13.36 7.49
N SER A 86 -6.77 14.08 6.79
CA SER A 86 -6.48 13.75 5.39
C SER A 86 -5.99 12.30 5.23
N GLY A 87 -5.17 11.80 6.16
CA GLY A 87 -4.69 10.41 6.17
C GLY A 87 -5.84 9.40 6.29
N ILE A 88 -6.79 9.63 7.21
CA ILE A 88 -7.97 8.78 7.39
C ILE A 88 -8.75 8.65 6.07
N PHE A 89 -9.04 9.78 5.42
CA PHE A 89 -9.86 9.81 4.22
C PHE A 89 -9.10 9.50 2.91
N ALA A 90 -7.77 9.48 2.94
CA ALA A 90 -6.93 9.03 1.82
C ALA A 90 -6.79 7.51 1.72
N SER A 91 -7.11 6.76 2.77
CA SER A 91 -6.83 5.33 2.88
C SER A 91 -7.83 4.41 2.17
N PRO A 92 -9.14 4.77 1.95
CA PRO A 92 -10.12 3.87 1.34
C PRO A 92 -9.73 3.29 -0.02
N PRO A 93 -9.10 4.02 -0.94
CA PRO A 93 -8.65 3.44 -2.20
C PRO A 93 -7.74 2.22 -2.00
N MET A 94 -6.94 2.19 -0.91
CA MET A 94 -6.04 1.08 -0.62
C MET A 94 -6.78 -0.21 -0.23
N SER A 95 -7.85 -0.09 0.53
CA SER A 95 -8.64 -1.23 1.02
C SER A 95 -9.79 -1.60 0.09
N VAL A 96 -10.42 -0.61 -0.55
CA VAL A 96 -11.63 -0.80 -1.35
C VAL A 96 -11.30 -1.23 -2.79
N THR A 97 -10.24 -0.68 -3.40
CA THR A 97 -9.91 -0.98 -4.81
C THR A 97 -9.52 -2.43 -5.02
N GLY A 98 -8.79 -3.05 -4.07
CA GLY A 98 -8.49 -4.49 -4.14
C GLY A 98 -9.77 -5.34 -4.19
N GLY A 99 -10.79 -4.99 -3.40
CA GLY A 99 -12.11 -5.60 -3.45
C GLY A 99 -12.83 -5.34 -4.78
N SER A 100 -12.79 -4.10 -5.28
CA SER A 100 -13.40 -3.75 -6.59
C SER A 100 -12.77 -4.53 -7.75
N ILE A 101 -11.44 -4.73 -7.74
CA ILE A 101 -10.75 -5.55 -8.74
C ILE A 101 -11.22 -7.01 -8.65
N ALA A 102 -11.40 -7.55 -7.43
CA ALA A 102 -11.90 -8.90 -7.24
C ALA A 102 -13.37 -9.05 -7.67
N ASP A 103 -14.19 -8.02 -7.47
CA ASP A 103 -15.61 -7.99 -7.86
C ASP A 103 -15.78 -7.97 -9.38
N VAL A 104 -14.87 -7.31 -10.12
CA VAL A 104 -14.93 -7.15 -11.59
C VAL A 104 -14.26 -8.32 -12.33
N PHE A 105 -13.10 -8.78 -11.85
CA PHE A 105 -12.31 -9.81 -12.54
C PHE A 105 -12.43 -11.15 -11.83
N VAL A 106 -13.26 -12.04 -12.38
CA VAL A 106 -13.49 -13.40 -11.87
C VAL A 106 -12.26 -14.29 -12.15
N ASP A 107 -11.65 -14.15 -13.34
CA ASP A 107 -10.46 -14.90 -13.71
C ASP A 107 -9.26 -14.47 -12.84
N LYS A 108 -8.67 -15.43 -12.11
CA LYS A 108 -7.52 -15.25 -11.22
C LYS A 108 -6.30 -14.65 -11.94
N VAL A 109 -6.11 -14.97 -13.21
CA VAL A 109 -4.98 -14.49 -14.03
C VAL A 109 -5.16 -13.00 -14.34
N VAL A 110 -6.32 -12.64 -14.89
CA VAL A 110 -6.65 -11.25 -15.24
C VAL A 110 -6.66 -10.37 -13.98
N ARG A 111 -7.22 -10.88 -12.88
CA ARG A 111 -7.18 -10.23 -11.57
C ARG A 111 -5.76 -9.99 -11.06
N GLY A 112 -4.86 -10.97 -11.22
CA GLY A 112 -3.46 -10.84 -10.87
C GLY A 112 -2.77 -9.71 -11.64
N ARG A 113 -3.01 -9.60 -12.95
CA ARG A 113 -2.48 -8.53 -13.81
C ARG A 113 -3.04 -7.15 -13.43
N ALA A 114 -4.34 -7.08 -13.15
CA ALA A 114 -4.96 -5.84 -12.67
C ALA A 114 -4.36 -5.38 -11.32
N ASN A 115 -4.09 -6.31 -10.40
CA ASN A 115 -3.42 -6.02 -9.14
C ASN A 115 -1.97 -5.55 -9.34
N MET A 116 -1.24 -6.04 -10.35
CA MET A 116 0.10 -5.54 -10.70
C MET A 116 0.05 -4.07 -11.11
N LEU A 117 -0.86 -3.70 -12.01
CA LEU A 117 -1.03 -2.32 -12.45
C LEU A 117 -1.45 -1.41 -11.29
N TRP A 118 -2.38 -1.86 -10.45
CA TRP A 118 -2.81 -1.14 -9.27
C TRP A 118 -1.66 -0.91 -8.26
N SER A 119 -0.83 -1.91 -8.01
CA SER A 119 0.35 -1.78 -7.14
C SER A 119 1.32 -0.72 -7.64
N SER A 120 1.55 -0.65 -8.95
CA SER A 120 2.43 0.35 -9.57
C SER A 120 1.86 1.76 -9.47
N ALA A 121 0.55 1.91 -9.71
CA ALA A 121 -0.14 3.18 -9.53
C ALA A 121 -0.08 3.65 -8.07
N THR A 122 -0.16 2.72 -7.12
CA THR A 122 -0.03 2.99 -5.68
C THR A 122 1.37 3.51 -5.32
N LEU A 123 2.42 3.00 -5.97
CA LEU A 123 3.79 3.47 -5.77
C LEU A 123 4.03 4.83 -6.44
N LEU A 124 3.45 5.07 -7.62
CA LEU A 124 3.60 6.33 -8.35
C LEU A 124 3.14 7.54 -7.52
N GLY A 125 2.06 7.39 -6.74
CA GLY A 125 1.52 8.46 -5.91
C GLY A 125 2.56 9.08 -4.95
N PRO A 126 3.17 8.31 -4.04
CA PRO A 126 4.22 8.80 -3.15
C PRO A 126 5.48 9.32 -3.87
N LEU A 127 5.81 8.82 -5.04
CA LEU A 127 6.95 9.31 -5.82
C LEU A 127 6.67 10.64 -6.51
N ALA A 128 5.44 10.87 -6.96
CA ALA A 128 5.04 12.15 -7.58
C ALA A 128 4.98 13.31 -6.56
N GLY A 129 4.73 13.01 -5.27
CA GLY A 129 4.66 14.02 -4.21
C GLY A 129 5.90 14.89 -4.13
N PRO A 130 7.10 14.32 -3.89
CA PRO A 130 8.34 15.06 -3.81
C PRO A 130 8.70 15.84 -5.09
N VAL A 131 8.35 15.31 -6.28
CA VAL A 131 8.57 16.00 -7.55
C VAL A 131 7.76 17.30 -7.58
N ILE A 132 6.46 17.20 -7.34
CA ILE A 132 5.56 18.36 -7.36
C ILE A 132 5.96 19.36 -6.27
N ALA A 133 6.22 18.89 -5.06
CA ALA A 133 6.65 19.72 -3.94
C ALA A 133 7.94 20.46 -4.26
N GLY A 134 8.92 19.78 -4.85
CA GLY A 134 10.20 20.39 -5.19
C GLY A 134 10.10 21.51 -6.23
N TYR A 135 9.20 21.40 -7.22
CA TYR A 135 8.98 22.47 -8.20
C TYR A 135 8.07 23.59 -7.70
N THR A 136 7.18 23.31 -6.76
CA THR A 136 6.31 24.33 -6.15
C THR A 136 6.95 25.07 -4.99
N TYR A 137 8.03 24.53 -4.41
CA TYR A 137 8.78 25.09 -3.28
C TYR A 137 9.13 26.59 -3.45
N GLN A 138 9.57 26.99 -4.65
CA GLN A 138 9.99 28.36 -4.94
C GLN A 138 8.86 29.41 -4.87
N TYR A 139 7.60 28.98 -4.91
CA TYR A 139 6.46 29.88 -4.81
C TYR A 139 5.90 29.93 -3.39
N SER A 140 5.53 28.80 -2.82
CA SER A 140 5.07 28.61 -1.44
C SER A 140 4.82 27.14 -1.16
N TRP A 141 5.08 26.68 0.06
CA TRP A 141 4.76 25.30 0.50
C TRP A 141 3.27 24.93 0.32
N ARG A 142 2.37 25.92 0.30
CA ARG A 142 0.94 25.71 0.08
C ARG A 142 0.60 25.15 -1.29
N TRP A 143 1.39 25.51 -2.32
CA TRP A 143 1.12 25.10 -3.71
C TRP A 143 1.19 23.59 -3.91
N ALA A 144 2.03 22.88 -3.19
CA ALA A 144 2.09 21.42 -3.26
C ALA A 144 0.78 20.76 -2.80
N PHE A 145 0.13 21.34 -1.79
CA PHE A 145 -1.19 20.86 -1.33
C PHE A 145 -2.32 21.24 -2.30
N TRP A 146 -2.27 22.44 -2.89
CA TRP A 146 -3.20 22.84 -3.94
C TRP A 146 -3.08 21.94 -5.17
N ALA A 147 -1.87 21.59 -5.61
CA ALA A 147 -1.63 20.65 -6.69
C ALA A 147 -2.17 19.25 -6.35
N SER A 148 -1.96 18.77 -5.12
CA SER A 148 -2.52 17.50 -4.63
C SER A 148 -4.06 17.52 -4.66
N MET A 149 -4.66 18.63 -4.28
CA MET A 149 -6.11 18.82 -4.31
C MET A 149 -6.64 18.83 -5.74
N ALA A 150 -5.99 19.53 -6.67
CA ALA A 150 -6.37 19.58 -8.08
C ALA A 150 -6.33 18.18 -8.72
N PHE A 151 -5.24 17.42 -8.47
CA PHE A 151 -5.13 16.04 -8.93
C PHE A 151 -6.25 15.14 -8.35
N SER A 152 -6.55 15.29 -7.06
CA SER A 152 -7.64 14.55 -6.41
C SER A 152 -9.01 14.93 -6.96
N GLY A 153 -9.20 16.20 -7.36
CA GLY A 153 -10.40 16.67 -8.04
C GLY A 153 -10.61 15.98 -9.40
N ILE A 154 -9.53 15.83 -10.18
CA ILE A 154 -9.58 15.09 -11.45
C ILE A 154 -9.97 13.62 -11.19
N CYS A 155 -9.36 12.99 -10.17
CA CYS A 155 -9.71 11.63 -9.78
C CYS A 155 -11.17 11.53 -9.31
N LEU A 156 -11.70 12.53 -8.61
CA LEU A 156 -13.08 12.57 -8.18
C LEU A 156 -14.04 12.60 -9.37
N ILE A 157 -13.74 13.43 -10.39
CA ILE A 157 -14.52 13.48 -11.63
C ILE A 157 -14.54 12.09 -12.28
N ALA A 158 -13.39 11.44 -12.43
CA ALA A 158 -13.31 10.09 -13.00
C ALA A 158 -14.13 9.07 -12.19
N LEU A 159 -14.09 9.15 -10.85
CA LEU A 159 -14.83 8.26 -9.94
C LEU A 159 -16.35 8.45 -10.05
N VAL A 160 -16.83 9.66 -10.31
CA VAL A 160 -18.27 9.95 -10.49
C VAL A 160 -18.82 9.22 -11.71
N PHE A 161 -18.02 9.02 -12.75
CA PHE A 161 -18.44 8.27 -13.96
C PHE A 161 -18.28 6.74 -13.80
N GLN A 162 -17.57 6.27 -12.77
CA GLN A 162 -17.40 4.85 -12.53
C GLN A 162 -18.71 4.21 -12.04
N PRO A 163 -19.18 3.08 -12.61
CA PRO A 163 -20.34 2.36 -12.10
C PRO A 163 -20.03 1.69 -10.76
N GLU A 164 -21.08 1.31 -10.01
CA GLU A 164 -20.94 0.46 -8.83
C GLU A 164 -20.42 -0.93 -9.23
N THR A 165 -19.48 -1.47 -8.45
CA THR A 165 -18.85 -2.77 -8.74
C THR A 165 -19.31 -3.87 -7.78
N LEU A 166 -19.86 -3.52 -6.62
CA LEU A 166 -20.30 -4.49 -5.62
C LEU A 166 -21.58 -5.20 -6.07
N ALA A 167 -21.47 -6.49 -6.38
CA ALA A 167 -22.59 -7.30 -6.88
C ALA A 167 -23.80 -7.30 -5.92
N THR A 168 -23.56 -7.39 -4.60
CA THR A 168 -24.62 -7.37 -3.58
C THR A 168 -25.41 -6.06 -3.59
N LYS A 169 -24.74 -4.92 -3.78
CA LYS A 169 -25.38 -3.61 -3.87
C LYS A 169 -26.18 -3.47 -5.17
N ILE A 170 -25.62 -3.91 -6.29
CA ILE A 170 -26.29 -3.90 -7.60
C ILE A 170 -27.58 -4.72 -7.56
N LEU A 171 -27.53 -5.94 -6.99
CA LEU A 171 -28.72 -6.80 -6.86
C LEU A 171 -29.76 -6.18 -5.94
N ARG A 172 -29.34 -5.54 -4.84
CA ARG A 172 -30.25 -4.84 -3.92
C ARG A 172 -30.98 -3.68 -4.61
N ASP A 173 -30.22 -2.84 -5.33
CA ASP A 173 -30.80 -1.70 -6.05
C ASP A 173 -31.75 -2.18 -7.15
N ARG A 174 -31.45 -3.30 -7.80
CA ARG A 174 -32.32 -3.94 -8.80
C ARG A 174 -33.59 -4.49 -8.19
N ALA A 175 -33.48 -5.18 -7.04
CA ALA A 175 -34.65 -5.69 -6.30
C ALA A 175 -35.56 -4.54 -5.86
N ALA A 176 -34.98 -3.45 -5.33
CA ALA A 176 -35.75 -2.26 -4.93
C ALA A 176 -36.47 -1.60 -6.12
N LYS A 177 -35.83 -1.51 -7.30
CA LYS A 177 -36.46 -1.02 -8.52
C LYS A 177 -37.63 -1.89 -8.96
N LEU A 178 -37.44 -3.23 -8.98
CA LEU A 178 -38.49 -4.17 -9.37
C LEU A 178 -39.70 -4.12 -8.41
N ASN A 179 -39.45 -4.00 -7.12
CA ASN A 179 -40.51 -3.85 -6.12
C ASN A 179 -41.29 -2.56 -6.32
N LYS A 180 -40.59 -1.45 -6.64
CA LYS A 180 -41.26 -0.17 -6.95
C LYS A 180 -42.10 -0.21 -8.24
N GLU A 181 -41.59 -0.87 -9.30
CA GLU A 181 -42.29 -0.99 -10.59
C GLU A 181 -43.48 -1.93 -10.49
N LYS A 182 -43.43 -2.98 -9.69
CA LYS A 182 -44.49 -3.99 -9.58
C LYS A 182 -45.42 -3.78 -8.38
N GLY A 183 -45.20 -2.76 -7.56
CA GLY A 183 -46.05 -2.40 -6.43
C GLY A 183 -46.16 -3.46 -5.33
N ALA A 184 -45.15 -4.37 -5.25
CA ALA A 184 -45.14 -5.47 -4.28
C ALA A 184 -43.71 -5.70 -3.73
N GLU A 185 -43.56 -5.86 -2.43
CA GLU A 185 -42.28 -6.25 -1.78
C GLU A 185 -41.99 -7.76 -1.96
N ARG A 186 -41.88 -8.22 -3.21
CA ARG A 186 -41.72 -9.63 -3.56
C ARG A 186 -40.26 -10.04 -3.80
N TYR A 187 -39.39 -9.05 -4.14
CA TYR A 187 -38.01 -9.33 -4.52
C TYR A 187 -37.06 -8.91 -3.39
N ILE A 188 -36.30 -9.86 -2.85
CA ILE A 188 -35.30 -9.65 -1.80
C ILE A 188 -33.94 -10.06 -2.39
N ALA A 189 -32.89 -9.24 -2.20
CA ALA A 189 -31.55 -9.63 -2.60
C ALA A 189 -31.03 -10.75 -1.69
N PRO A 190 -30.37 -11.80 -2.23
CA PRO A 190 -29.88 -12.92 -1.43
C PRO A 190 -28.98 -12.49 -0.25
N ALA A 191 -28.18 -11.45 -0.46
CA ALA A 191 -27.30 -10.91 0.57
C ALA A 191 -28.01 -10.15 1.72
N ASP A 192 -29.32 -9.93 1.64
CA ASP A 192 -30.10 -9.28 2.70
C ASP A 192 -30.67 -10.31 3.69
N MET A 193 -30.63 -11.61 3.35
CA MET A 193 -31.14 -12.68 4.20
C MET A 193 -30.26 -12.93 5.44
N ASP A 194 -28.91 -12.80 5.30
CA ASP A 194 -27.94 -13.14 6.35
C ASP A 194 -26.99 -11.97 6.67
N LYS A 195 -27.49 -10.76 6.82
CA LYS A 195 -26.65 -9.60 7.13
C LYS A 195 -26.19 -9.57 8.59
N PRO A 196 -24.90 -9.72 8.87
CA PRO A 196 -24.37 -9.36 10.18
C PRO A 196 -24.53 -7.87 10.42
N GLY A 197 -24.92 -7.48 11.63
CA GLY A 197 -25.01 -6.05 12.00
C GLY A 197 -23.66 -5.33 11.82
N LEU A 198 -23.71 -4.03 11.52
CA LEU A 198 -22.51 -3.21 11.30
C LEU A 198 -21.48 -3.34 12.44
N LEU A 199 -21.94 -3.33 13.71
CA LEU A 199 -21.07 -3.48 14.88
C LEU A 199 -20.34 -4.83 14.92
N VAL A 200 -21.03 -5.90 14.53
CA VAL A 200 -20.44 -7.25 14.46
C VAL A 200 -19.38 -7.29 13.37
N THR A 201 -19.69 -6.74 12.20
CA THR A 201 -18.75 -6.65 11.06
C THR A 201 -17.51 -5.82 11.45
N LEU A 202 -17.67 -4.65 12.05
CA LEU A 202 -16.59 -3.82 12.55
C LEU A 202 -15.72 -4.58 13.57
N LYS A 203 -16.33 -5.25 14.54
CA LYS A 203 -15.61 -6.05 15.53
C LYS A 203 -14.78 -7.15 14.86
N ILE A 204 -15.35 -7.87 13.91
CA ILE A 204 -14.65 -8.92 13.17
C ILE A 204 -13.49 -8.34 12.35
N THR A 205 -13.73 -7.26 11.61
CA THR A 205 -12.74 -6.61 10.76
C THR A 205 -11.57 -6.02 11.56
N THR A 206 -11.80 -5.60 12.79
CA THR A 206 -10.74 -5.04 13.65
C THR A 206 -10.00 -6.13 14.43
N THR A 207 -10.70 -7.12 14.98
CA THR A 207 -10.08 -8.11 15.86
C THR A 207 -9.39 -9.23 15.10
N ARG A 208 -9.93 -9.66 13.94
CA ARG A 208 -9.38 -10.78 13.17
C ARG A 208 -7.96 -10.50 12.61
N PRO A 209 -7.64 -9.32 12.05
CA PRO A 209 -6.27 -9.00 11.64
C PRO A 209 -5.26 -9.07 12.79
N LEU A 210 -5.61 -8.54 13.97
CA LEU A 210 -4.76 -8.59 15.15
C LEU A 210 -4.56 -10.03 15.64
N TYR A 211 -5.62 -10.82 15.64
CA TYR A 211 -5.54 -12.22 16.01
C TYR A 211 -4.64 -13.01 15.05
N LEU A 212 -4.79 -12.81 13.73
CA LEU A 212 -3.92 -13.42 12.71
C LEU A 212 -2.45 -12.99 12.88
N LEU A 213 -2.19 -11.73 13.16
CA LEU A 213 -0.85 -11.22 13.41
C LEU A 213 -0.17 -11.91 14.60
N CYS A 214 -0.91 -12.16 15.69
CA CYS A 214 -0.36 -12.75 16.91
C CYS A 214 -0.27 -14.29 16.87
N THR A 215 -1.12 -14.95 16.09
CA THR A 215 -1.22 -16.42 16.11
C THR A 215 -0.60 -17.09 14.89
N GLU A 216 -0.49 -16.40 13.76
CA GLU A 216 -0.04 -16.94 12.48
C GLU A 216 1.37 -16.48 12.15
N MET A 217 2.36 -17.36 12.27
CA MET A 217 3.77 -17.07 12.03
C MET A 217 4.02 -16.54 10.60
N LEU A 218 3.30 -17.07 9.61
CA LEU A 218 3.41 -16.62 8.21
C LEU A 218 2.99 -15.15 8.08
N VAL A 219 1.84 -14.76 8.68
CA VAL A 219 1.37 -13.36 8.67
C VAL A 219 2.36 -12.47 9.42
N ALA A 220 2.81 -12.89 10.60
CA ALA A 220 3.74 -12.11 11.42
C ALA A 220 5.06 -11.82 10.69
N LEU A 221 5.72 -12.84 10.11
CA LEU A 221 6.97 -12.67 9.37
C LEU A 221 6.79 -11.82 8.11
N THR A 222 5.67 -12.01 7.39
CA THR A 222 5.35 -11.17 6.22
C THR A 222 5.11 -9.72 6.64
N CYS A 223 4.39 -9.49 7.75
CA CYS A 223 4.16 -8.15 8.31
C CYS A 223 5.47 -7.46 8.67
N VAL A 224 6.39 -8.13 9.37
CA VAL A 224 7.69 -7.55 9.75
C VAL A 224 8.50 -7.17 8.51
N TYR A 225 8.59 -8.07 7.53
CA TYR A 225 9.34 -7.81 6.30
C TYR A 225 8.76 -6.63 5.51
N MET A 226 7.45 -6.67 5.24
CA MET A 226 6.76 -5.61 4.50
C MET A 226 6.78 -4.27 5.24
N ALA A 227 6.63 -4.29 6.56
CA ALA A 227 6.68 -3.10 7.40
C ALA A 227 8.06 -2.43 7.32
N PHE A 228 9.13 -3.21 7.38
CA PHE A 228 10.48 -2.69 7.29
C PHE A 228 10.79 -2.12 5.90
N VAL A 229 10.46 -2.84 4.82
CA VAL A 229 10.65 -2.35 3.43
C VAL A 229 9.90 -1.04 3.20
N TYR A 230 8.68 -0.92 3.74
CA TYR A 230 7.89 0.29 3.65
C TYR A 230 8.46 1.45 4.48
N ALA A 231 8.96 1.15 5.68
CA ALA A 231 9.64 2.14 6.52
C ALA A 231 10.90 2.71 5.84
N VAL A 232 11.73 1.85 5.25
CA VAL A 232 12.91 2.29 4.47
C VAL A 232 12.51 3.22 3.33
N PHE A 233 11.38 2.96 2.66
CA PHE A 233 10.87 3.87 1.63
C PHE A 233 10.61 5.29 2.20
N TYR A 234 9.94 5.40 3.36
CA TYR A 234 9.69 6.70 4.00
C TYR A 234 10.97 7.35 4.56
N MET A 235 11.94 6.55 5.00
CA MET A 235 13.26 7.08 5.39
C MET A 235 13.97 7.71 4.19
N LEU A 236 13.89 7.08 3.02
CA LEU A 236 14.49 7.60 1.79
C LEU A 236 13.87 8.93 1.35
N LEU A 237 12.60 9.20 1.64
CA LEU A 237 11.99 10.51 1.36
C LEU A 237 12.73 11.68 2.04
N LYS A 238 13.47 11.40 3.12
CA LYS A 238 14.32 12.39 3.79
C LYS A 238 15.80 12.24 3.44
N ILE A 239 16.28 11.02 3.28
CA ILE A 239 17.69 10.76 2.92
C ILE A 239 18.02 11.37 1.55
N PHE A 240 17.09 11.30 0.58
CA PHE A 240 17.31 11.85 -0.77
C PHE A 240 17.57 13.34 -0.82
N PRO A 241 16.74 14.22 -0.23
CA PRO A 241 17.06 15.63 -0.15
C PRO A 241 18.41 15.88 0.51
N ASN A 242 18.77 15.15 1.56
CA ASN A 242 20.07 15.28 2.20
C ASN A 242 21.25 14.92 1.28
N ILE A 243 21.08 13.92 0.39
CA ILE A 243 22.11 13.54 -0.59
C ILE A 243 22.14 14.54 -1.75
N PHE A 244 21.01 14.69 -2.46
CA PHE A 244 21.02 15.42 -3.73
C PHE A 244 21.06 16.94 -3.53
N HIS A 245 20.33 17.48 -2.58
CA HIS A 245 20.38 18.89 -2.24
C HIS A 245 21.60 19.22 -1.35
N GLY A 246 21.84 18.42 -0.28
CA GLY A 246 22.88 18.71 0.71
C GLY A 246 24.30 18.44 0.21
N ILE A 247 24.55 17.34 -0.54
CA ILE A 247 25.90 16.99 -1.03
C ILE A 247 26.13 17.54 -2.43
N TYR A 248 25.20 17.32 -3.36
CA TYR A 248 25.39 17.66 -4.78
C TYR A 248 24.86 19.05 -5.18
N GLY A 249 24.18 19.77 -4.27
CA GLY A 249 23.68 21.13 -4.52
C GLY A 249 22.50 21.21 -5.50
N PHE A 250 21.74 20.12 -5.68
CA PHE A 250 20.56 20.11 -6.53
C PHE A 250 19.46 21.03 -5.98
N THR A 251 18.68 21.60 -6.85
CA THR A 251 17.44 22.26 -6.48
C THR A 251 16.45 21.26 -5.89
N PRO A 252 15.48 21.67 -5.05
CA PRO A 252 14.44 20.78 -4.51
C PRO A 252 13.67 20.04 -5.62
N GLY A 253 13.44 20.66 -6.78
CA GLY A 253 12.79 20.03 -7.93
C GLY A 253 13.63 18.90 -8.55
N GLU A 254 14.90 19.14 -8.78
CA GLU A 254 15.85 18.14 -9.30
C GLU A 254 16.01 16.97 -8.31
N SER A 255 16.10 17.26 -7.01
CA SER A 255 16.10 16.24 -5.96
C SER A 255 14.83 15.39 -5.99
N GLY A 256 13.67 15.99 -6.26
CA GLY A 256 12.41 15.29 -6.47
C GLY A 256 12.45 14.36 -7.69
N LEU A 257 13.06 14.77 -8.80
CA LEU A 257 13.19 13.92 -10.00
C LEU A 257 14.00 12.65 -9.77
N ALA A 258 14.87 12.61 -8.75
CA ALA A 258 15.60 11.39 -8.40
C ALA A 258 14.66 10.20 -8.10
N PHE A 259 13.46 10.46 -7.60
CA PHE A 259 12.47 9.40 -7.35
C PHE A 259 11.90 8.77 -8.63
N VAL A 260 12.02 9.41 -9.79
CA VAL A 260 11.59 8.86 -11.08
C VAL A 260 12.37 7.59 -11.43
N MET A 261 13.66 7.51 -11.05
CA MET A 261 14.47 6.30 -11.27
C MET A 261 13.93 5.09 -10.46
N MET A 262 13.42 5.34 -9.28
CA MET A 262 12.76 4.30 -8.49
C MET A 262 11.48 3.80 -9.18
N PHE A 263 10.70 4.69 -9.80
CA PHE A 263 9.53 4.30 -10.58
C PHE A 263 9.92 3.49 -11.82
N ALA A 264 10.99 3.89 -12.54
CA ALA A 264 11.52 3.10 -13.64
C ALA A 264 11.89 1.67 -13.22
N GLY A 265 12.53 1.50 -12.07
CA GLY A 265 12.81 0.17 -11.49
C GLY A 265 11.54 -0.63 -11.23
N SER A 266 10.47 0.00 -10.73
CA SER A 266 9.20 -0.68 -10.49
C SER A 266 8.51 -1.11 -11.79
N LEU A 267 8.62 -0.34 -12.87
CA LEU A 267 8.12 -0.73 -14.19
C LEU A 267 8.87 -1.94 -14.74
N ILE A 268 10.18 -2.00 -14.59
CA ILE A 268 10.99 -3.17 -14.97
C ILE A 268 10.49 -4.41 -14.19
N SER A 269 10.23 -4.27 -12.89
CA SER A 269 9.66 -5.35 -12.08
C SER A 269 8.30 -5.85 -12.62
N ASN A 270 7.43 -4.94 -13.08
CA ASN A 270 6.13 -5.32 -13.63
C ASN A 270 6.27 -6.07 -14.96
N VAL A 271 7.15 -5.61 -15.83
CA VAL A 271 7.42 -6.28 -17.10
C VAL A 271 7.95 -7.71 -16.84
N LEU A 272 8.95 -7.85 -15.97
CA LEU A 272 9.49 -9.16 -15.61
C LEU A 272 8.44 -10.01 -14.87
N GLY A 273 7.65 -9.41 -13.97
CA GLY A 273 6.56 -10.07 -13.27
C GLY A 273 5.48 -10.60 -14.21
N TYR A 274 5.16 -9.87 -15.29
CA TYR A 274 4.22 -10.33 -16.32
C TYR A 274 4.75 -11.58 -17.07
N PHE A 275 6.01 -11.56 -17.51
CA PHE A 275 6.62 -12.72 -18.15
C PHE A 275 6.74 -13.92 -17.19
N TYR A 276 7.10 -13.64 -15.94
CA TYR A 276 7.16 -14.66 -14.91
C TYR A 276 5.78 -15.28 -14.62
N ASP A 277 4.70 -14.48 -14.62
CA ASP A 277 3.33 -14.98 -14.43
C ASP A 277 2.93 -15.93 -15.56
N ILE A 278 3.26 -15.62 -16.82
CA ILE A 278 3.05 -16.52 -17.97
C ILE A 278 3.80 -17.85 -17.78
N TYR A 279 5.05 -17.79 -17.37
CA TYR A 279 5.86 -18.97 -17.10
C TYR A 279 5.27 -19.82 -15.97
N ALA A 280 4.91 -19.17 -14.86
CA ALA A 280 4.33 -19.82 -13.69
C ALA A 280 3.01 -20.53 -14.01
N GLN A 281 2.13 -19.91 -14.82
CA GLN A 281 0.89 -20.55 -15.30
C GLN A 281 1.17 -21.80 -16.13
N GLY A 282 2.18 -21.75 -17.01
CA GLY A 282 2.62 -22.92 -17.77
C GLY A 282 3.08 -24.06 -16.86
N LEU A 283 3.75 -23.72 -15.75
CA LEU A 283 4.21 -24.69 -14.77
C LEU A 283 3.06 -25.32 -13.96
N VAL A 284 2.08 -24.52 -13.55
CA VAL A 284 0.86 -25.02 -12.85
C VAL A 284 0.08 -25.97 -13.74
N ARG A 285 -0.07 -25.66 -15.02
CA ARG A 285 -0.76 -26.57 -15.98
C ARG A 285 -0.05 -27.91 -16.13
N ARG A 286 1.28 -27.94 -16.05
CA ARG A 286 2.09 -29.18 -16.15
C ARG A 286 2.13 -29.97 -14.84
N HIS A 287 2.01 -29.32 -13.71
CA HIS A 287 2.13 -29.92 -12.37
C HIS A 287 0.99 -29.42 -11.44
N PRO A 288 -0.26 -29.88 -11.65
CA PRO A 288 -1.42 -29.39 -10.88
C PRO A 288 -1.36 -29.68 -9.38
N ASN A 289 -0.52 -30.65 -8.97
CA ASN A 289 -0.34 -31.02 -7.56
C ASN A 289 0.65 -30.14 -6.79
N LYS A 290 1.36 -29.21 -7.46
CA LYS A 290 2.20 -28.23 -6.74
C LYS A 290 1.35 -27.05 -6.30
N HIS A 291 1.47 -26.68 -5.04
CA HIS A 291 0.79 -25.51 -4.48
C HIS A 291 1.16 -24.24 -5.26
N ALA A 292 0.21 -23.68 -5.96
CA ALA A 292 0.38 -22.51 -6.84
C ALA A 292 0.94 -21.27 -6.09
N GLU A 293 0.70 -21.18 -4.79
CA GLU A 293 1.16 -20.08 -3.94
C GLU A 293 2.69 -19.95 -3.91
N TYR A 294 3.43 -21.08 -3.91
CA TYR A 294 4.90 -21.04 -3.89
C TYR A 294 5.51 -20.42 -5.15
N LEU A 295 4.77 -20.41 -6.25
CA LEU A 295 5.22 -19.79 -7.48
C LEU A 295 5.24 -18.25 -7.40
N ARG A 296 4.71 -17.66 -6.34
CA ARG A 296 4.79 -16.20 -6.10
C ARG A 296 6.11 -15.79 -5.44
N LEU A 297 6.70 -16.67 -4.61
CA LEU A 297 7.87 -16.38 -3.78
C LEU A 297 9.18 -16.10 -4.54
N PRO A 298 9.50 -16.75 -5.69
CA PRO A 298 10.76 -16.50 -6.40
C PRO A 298 10.97 -15.02 -6.77
N LEU A 299 9.92 -14.27 -7.06
CA LEU A 299 10.01 -12.83 -7.30
C LEU A 299 10.55 -12.07 -6.08
N ALA A 300 10.12 -12.44 -4.86
CA ALA A 300 10.66 -11.84 -3.64
C ALA A 300 12.09 -12.27 -3.38
N CYS A 301 12.46 -13.53 -3.72
CA CYS A 301 13.83 -14.03 -3.58
C CYS A 301 14.82 -13.28 -4.50
N VAL A 302 14.39 -12.79 -5.65
CA VAL A 302 15.19 -11.94 -6.54
C VAL A 302 15.14 -10.48 -6.09
N GLY A 303 13.96 -10.01 -5.67
CA GLY A 303 13.75 -8.63 -5.23
C GLY A 303 14.50 -8.26 -3.96
N GLY A 304 14.60 -9.19 -3.00
CA GLY A 304 15.32 -8.97 -1.72
C GLY A 304 16.79 -8.57 -1.92
N PRO A 305 17.61 -9.39 -2.59
CA PRO A 305 18.99 -9.03 -2.90
C PRO A 305 19.15 -7.73 -3.69
N ALA A 306 18.28 -7.48 -4.68
CA ALA A 306 18.31 -6.22 -5.44
C ALA A 306 18.07 -5.00 -4.55
N PHE A 307 17.13 -5.10 -3.62
CA PHE A 307 16.84 -4.07 -2.62
C PHE A 307 18.03 -3.83 -1.68
N VAL A 308 18.69 -4.89 -1.19
CA VAL A 308 19.88 -4.81 -0.32
C VAL A 308 21.05 -4.16 -1.06
N ILE A 309 21.36 -4.62 -2.28
CA ILE A 309 22.45 -4.08 -3.11
C ILE A 309 22.23 -2.59 -3.35
N SER A 310 20.99 -2.16 -3.63
CA SER A 310 20.67 -0.76 -3.88
C SER A 310 20.97 0.15 -2.70
N LEU A 311 20.71 -0.30 -1.47
CA LEU A 311 20.96 0.49 -0.26
C LEU A 311 22.47 0.62 0.02
N PHE A 312 23.25 -0.46 -0.14
CA PHE A 312 24.71 -0.37 -0.04
C PHE A 312 25.27 0.52 -1.13
N TRP A 313 24.81 0.35 -2.36
CA TRP A 313 25.24 1.19 -3.49
C TRP A 313 24.95 2.66 -3.20
N LEU A 314 23.72 3.04 -2.83
CA LEU A 314 23.37 4.40 -2.47
C LEU A 314 24.29 4.96 -1.38
N GLY A 315 24.42 4.25 -0.25
CA GLY A 315 25.16 4.75 0.91
C GLY A 315 26.62 5.03 0.63
N TRP A 316 27.31 4.11 -0.07
CA TRP A 316 28.74 4.22 -0.31
C TRP A 316 29.13 5.07 -1.51
N THR A 317 28.20 5.39 -2.41
CA THR A 317 28.45 6.28 -3.56
C THR A 317 27.99 7.73 -3.34
N SER A 318 27.27 8.02 -2.28
CA SER A 318 26.82 9.37 -1.94
C SER A 318 27.92 10.24 -1.35
N ARG A 319 28.88 10.67 -2.22
CA ARG A 319 30.05 11.47 -1.86
C ARG A 319 30.37 12.46 -2.98
N LEU A 320 30.90 13.65 -2.65
CA LEU A 320 31.32 14.67 -3.63
C LEU A 320 32.36 14.17 -4.66
N SER A 321 33.17 13.16 -4.29
CA SER A 321 34.16 12.55 -5.19
C SER A 321 33.56 11.68 -6.29
N ILE A 322 32.29 11.33 -6.20
CA ILE A 322 31.57 10.46 -7.13
C ILE A 322 30.50 11.27 -7.85
N HIS A 323 30.39 11.09 -9.17
CA HIS A 323 29.38 11.79 -9.96
C HIS A 323 27.96 11.42 -9.50
N TRP A 324 27.07 12.41 -9.41
CA TRP A 324 25.72 12.30 -8.88
C TRP A 324 24.86 11.20 -9.55
N ILE A 325 25.16 10.86 -10.81
CA ILE A 325 24.43 9.83 -11.55
C ILE A 325 24.60 8.44 -10.93
N VAL A 326 25.72 8.18 -10.26
CA VAL A 326 26.03 6.87 -9.68
C VAL A 326 25.09 6.51 -8.52
N PRO A 327 24.93 7.35 -7.46
CA PRO A 327 23.91 7.09 -6.45
C PRO A 327 22.49 7.18 -7.00
N LEU A 328 22.23 7.99 -8.04
CA LEU A 328 20.91 8.05 -8.68
C LEU A 328 20.51 6.71 -9.33
N LEU A 329 21.44 6.06 -10.03
CA LEU A 329 21.19 4.77 -10.68
C LEU A 329 20.90 3.65 -9.67
N SER A 330 21.35 3.74 -8.42
CA SER A 330 21.04 2.77 -7.38
C SER A 330 19.53 2.65 -7.09
N MET A 331 18.74 3.65 -7.48
CA MET A 331 17.30 3.66 -7.29
C MET A 331 16.55 2.74 -8.23
N ILE A 332 17.14 2.37 -9.36
CA ILE A 332 16.53 1.39 -10.28
C ILE A 332 16.41 0.01 -9.58
N PRO A 333 17.52 -0.61 -9.09
CA PRO A 333 17.41 -1.87 -8.35
C PRO A 333 16.61 -1.73 -7.03
N TYR A 334 16.57 -0.53 -6.41
CA TYR A 334 15.71 -0.27 -5.27
C TYR A 334 14.22 -0.42 -5.63
N GLY A 335 13.76 0.31 -6.64
CA GLY A 335 12.36 0.28 -7.10
C GLY A 335 11.96 -1.09 -7.61
N PHE A 336 12.88 -1.77 -8.32
CA PHE A 336 12.69 -3.15 -8.76
C PHE A 336 12.49 -4.10 -7.56
N GLY A 337 13.40 -4.08 -6.59
CA GLY A 337 13.35 -4.93 -5.40
C GLY A 337 12.11 -4.67 -4.55
N TYR A 338 11.80 -3.38 -4.29
CA TYR A 338 10.61 -2.96 -3.58
C TYR A 338 9.33 -3.55 -4.20
N GLN A 339 9.16 -3.38 -5.51
CA GLN A 339 7.96 -3.84 -6.23
C GLN A 339 7.86 -5.37 -6.26
N CYS A 340 8.98 -6.08 -6.50
CA CYS A 340 9.01 -7.55 -6.47
C CYS A 340 8.60 -8.11 -5.11
N ILE A 341 9.16 -7.56 -4.01
CA ILE A 341 8.83 -7.97 -2.64
C ILE A 341 7.35 -7.71 -2.37
N PHE A 342 6.87 -6.52 -2.71
CA PHE A 342 5.50 -6.09 -2.46
C PHE A 342 4.49 -7.01 -3.15
N MET A 343 4.66 -7.23 -4.46
CA MET A 343 3.78 -8.11 -5.24
C MET A 343 3.80 -9.56 -4.75
N ALA A 344 4.99 -10.09 -4.51
CA ALA A 344 5.14 -11.48 -4.11
C ALA A 344 4.53 -11.75 -2.74
N MET A 345 4.80 -10.90 -1.74
CA MET A 345 4.32 -11.09 -0.38
C MET A 345 2.80 -10.89 -0.25
N ILE A 346 2.22 -9.89 -0.92
CA ILE A 346 0.78 -9.66 -0.93
C ILE A 346 0.05 -10.84 -1.58
N ASN A 347 0.49 -11.25 -2.78
CA ASN A 347 -0.15 -12.33 -3.50
C ASN A 347 0.01 -13.67 -2.76
N TYR A 348 1.20 -13.96 -2.22
CA TYR A 348 1.43 -15.17 -1.42
C TYR A 348 0.51 -15.22 -0.20
N THR A 349 0.38 -14.11 0.53
CA THR A 349 -0.50 -14.04 1.70
C THR A 349 -1.97 -14.19 1.29
N ALA A 350 -2.40 -13.55 0.20
CA ALA A 350 -3.75 -13.67 -0.31
C ALA A 350 -4.10 -15.11 -0.72
N ASP A 351 -3.18 -15.77 -1.44
CA ASP A 351 -3.37 -17.14 -1.89
C ASP A 351 -3.33 -18.15 -0.72
N ALA A 352 -2.47 -17.91 0.29
CA ALA A 352 -2.33 -18.80 1.45
C ALA A 352 -3.54 -18.76 2.41
N TYR A 353 -4.22 -17.62 2.55
CA TYR A 353 -5.33 -17.45 3.49
C TYR A 353 -6.73 -17.47 2.84
N GLY A 354 -6.84 -17.49 1.51
CA GLY A 354 -8.10 -17.66 0.77
C GLY A 354 -9.25 -16.80 1.31
N ILE A 355 -10.24 -17.40 1.96
CA ILE A 355 -11.41 -16.69 2.52
C ILE A 355 -11.04 -15.68 3.64
N PHE A 356 -9.89 -15.83 4.28
CA PHE A 356 -9.36 -14.92 5.31
C PHE A 356 -8.33 -13.93 4.76
N ALA A 357 -8.09 -13.92 3.44
CA ALA A 357 -7.10 -13.07 2.78
C ALA A 357 -7.29 -11.58 3.11
N SER A 358 -8.53 -11.10 3.12
CA SER A 358 -8.84 -9.69 3.44
C SER A 358 -8.34 -9.28 4.83
N SER A 359 -8.50 -10.17 5.83
CA SER A 359 -8.05 -9.91 7.20
C SER A 359 -6.52 -9.98 7.32
N ALA A 360 -5.86 -10.91 6.63
CA ALA A 360 -4.41 -11.02 6.61
C ALA A 360 -3.78 -9.78 5.90
N LEU A 361 -4.33 -9.37 4.76
CA LEU A 361 -3.89 -8.17 4.04
C LEU A 361 -4.15 -6.88 4.83
N ALA A 362 -5.22 -6.81 5.63
CA ALA A 362 -5.47 -5.69 6.53
C ALA A 362 -4.40 -5.61 7.62
N ALA A 363 -3.97 -6.75 8.20
CA ALA A 363 -2.86 -6.79 9.14
C ALA A 363 -1.55 -6.28 8.50
N LEU A 364 -1.23 -6.73 7.28
CA LEU A 364 -0.07 -6.26 6.53
C LEU A 364 -0.12 -4.74 6.30
N ALA A 365 -1.27 -4.22 5.88
CA ALA A 365 -1.46 -2.81 5.61
C ALA A 365 -1.31 -1.96 6.90
N ALA A 366 -1.85 -2.41 8.02
CA ALA A 366 -1.71 -1.73 9.30
C ALA A 366 -0.26 -1.72 9.78
N CYS A 367 0.41 -2.88 9.83
CA CYS A 367 1.80 -2.99 10.28
C CYS A 367 2.76 -2.13 9.46
N ARG A 368 2.66 -2.15 8.12
CA ARG A 368 3.53 -1.34 7.26
C ARG A 368 3.30 0.16 7.46
N SER A 369 2.04 0.59 7.61
CA SER A 369 1.73 2.02 7.78
C SER A 369 2.18 2.53 9.14
N ILE A 370 2.08 1.71 10.21
CA ILE A 370 2.62 2.00 11.53
C ILE A 370 4.15 2.11 11.48
N ALA A 371 4.83 1.16 10.85
CA ALA A 371 6.28 1.18 10.71
C ALA A 371 6.75 2.38 9.88
N GLY A 372 6.06 2.69 8.76
CA GLY A 372 6.32 3.87 7.95
C GLY A 372 6.06 5.20 8.66
N ALA A 373 5.22 5.20 9.71
CA ALA A 373 4.97 6.37 10.54
C ALA A 373 6.05 6.57 11.63
N ILE A 374 6.51 5.48 12.25
CA ILE A 374 7.36 5.54 13.46
C ILE A 374 8.85 5.46 13.12
N ILE A 375 9.27 4.50 12.30
CA ILE A 375 10.70 4.25 12.04
C ILE A 375 11.41 5.46 11.41
N PRO A 376 10.81 6.21 10.45
CA PRO A 376 11.46 7.39 9.87
C PRO A 376 11.74 8.53 10.86
N LEU A 377 11.11 8.56 12.03
CA LEU A 377 11.42 9.54 13.08
C LEU A 377 12.87 9.45 13.56
N ALA A 378 13.50 8.27 13.42
CA ALA A 378 14.89 8.05 13.80
C ALA A 378 15.90 8.49 12.73
N VAL A 379 15.48 8.90 11.52
CA VAL A 379 16.38 9.19 10.39
C VAL A 379 17.40 10.26 10.73
N ASP A 380 16.96 11.38 11.34
CA ASP A 380 17.85 12.50 11.67
C ASP A 380 18.92 12.10 12.64
N SER A 381 18.55 11.41 13.72
CA SER A 381 19.51 10.91 14.72
C SER A 381 20.46 9.90 14.09
N MET A 382 19.97 9.04 13.19
CA MET A 382 20.78 8.03 12.53
C MET A 382 21.78 8.66 11.56
N ILE A 383 21.38 9.62 10.75
CA ILE A 383 22.28 10.33 9.83
C ILE A 383 23.28 11.18 10.61
N GLY A 384 22.85 11.87 11.66
CA GLY A 384 23.71 12.72 12.49
C GLY A 384 24.80 11.96 13.24
N THR A 385 24.51 10.72 13.68
CA THR A 385 25.49 9.91 14.44
C THR A 385 26.35 9.01 13.55
N LEU A 386 25.76 8.38 12.55
CA LEU A 386 26.42 7.36 11.71
C LEU A 386 26.87 7.89 10.35
N GLY A 387 26.31 9.03 9.91
CA GLY A 387 26.47 9.50 8.55
C GLY A 387 25.63 8.69 7.55
N ILE A 388 25.56 9.13 6.30
CA ILE A 388 24.71 8.54 5.26
C ILE A 388 25.14 7.11 4.91
N ALA A 389 26.47 6.87 4.74
CA ALA A 389 26.98 5.57 4.32
C ALA A 389 26.64 4.45 5.33
N TRP A 390 26.89 4.67 6.60
CA TRP A 390 26.60 3.68 7.63
C TRP A 390 25.11 3.57 7.92
N SER A 391 24.34 4.66 7.81
CA SER A 391 22.89 4.61 7.95
C SER A 391 22.28 3.70 6.87
N CYS A 392 22.65 3.88 5.61
CA CYS A 392 22.20 2.99 4.54
C CYS A 392 22.70 1.55 4.72
N SER A 393 23.92 1.34 5.27
CA SER A 393 24.45 0.01 5.53
C SER A 393 23.69 -0.73 6.62
N VAL A 394 23.30 -0.07 7.70
CA VAL A 394 22.45 -0.66 8.75
C VAL A 394 21.11 -1.10 8.18
N LEU A 395 20.46 -0.24 7.37
CA LEU A 395 19.21 -0.57 6.70
C LEU A 395 19.38 -1.75 5.74
N ALA A 396 20.49 -1.80 5.01
CA ALA A 396 20.82 -2.90 4.09
C ALA A 396 21.04 -4.22 4.82
N LEU A 397 21.74 -4.22 5.97
CA LEU A 397 21.98 -5.42 6.77
C LEU A 397 20.69 -5.99 7.35
N ILE A 398 19.81 -5.14 7.88
CA ILE A 398 18.50 -5.56 8.37
C ILE A 398 17.65 -6.11 7.20
N SER A 399 17.67 -5.42 6.05
CA SER A 399 17.00 -5.89 4.84
C SER A 399 17.55 -7.23 4.37
N CYS A 400 18.85 -7.47 4.48
CA CYS A 400 19.50 -8.74 4.14
C CYS A 400 18.97 -9.88 5.01
N ALA A 401 18.91 -9.67 6.33
CA ALA A 401 18.34 -10.65 7.25
C ALA A 401 16.86 -10.95 6.92
N LEU A 402 16.06 -9.90 6.66
CA LEU A 402 14.64 -10.06 6.32
C LEU A 402 14.43 -10.67 4.92
N SER A 403 15.37 -10.48 4.00
CA SER A 403 15.27 -11.09 2.65
C SER A 403 15.39 -12.63 2.69
N LEU A 404 15.77 -13.22 3.81
CA LEU A 404 15.73 -14.67 4.04
C LEU A 404 14.31 -15.19 4.27
N VAL A 405 13.34 -14.35 4.62
CA VAL A 405 11.95 -14.75 4.89
C VAL A 405 11.30 -15.47 3.69
N PRO A 406 11.36 -14.96 2.45
CA PRO A 406 10.81 -15.68 1.30
C PRO A 406 11.47 -17.04 1.05
N PHE A 407 12.78 -17.16 1.26
CA PHE A 407 13.50 -18.43 1.16
C PHE A 407 13.01 -19.41 2.25
N GLY A 408 12.84 -18.91 3.48
CA GLY A 408 12.26 -19.71 4.57
C GLY A 408 10.85 -20.21 4.24
N PHE A 409 10.04 -19.40 3.59
CA PHE A 409 8.70 -19.82 3.15
C PHE A 409 8.74 -20.88 2.05
N ILE A 410 9.73 -20.85 1.15
CA ILE A 410 9.90 -21.91 0.15
C ILE A 410 10.27 -23.24 0.83
N ILE A 411 11.15 -23.22 1.82
CA ILE A 411 11.69 -24.44 2.45
C ILE A 411 10.72 -24.98 3.53
N TRP A 412 10.19 -24.11 4.37
CA TRP A 412 9.40 -24.51 5.56
C TRP A 412 7.92 -24.10 5.50
N GLY A 413 7.48 -23.41 4.47
CA GLY A 413 6.12 -22.85 4.37
C GLY A 413 5.03 -23.91 4.47
N GLU A 414 5.27 -25.12 3.94
CA GLU A 414 4.32 -26.24 4.06
C GLU A 414 4.15 -26.69 5.50
N LYS A 415 5.25 -26.81 6.25
CA LYS A 415 5.23 -27.17 7.68
C LYS A 415 4.57 -26.07 8.52
N ILE A 416 4.86 -24.81 8.23
CA ILE A 416 4.28 -23.65 8.92
C ILE A 416 2.76 -23.65 8.71
N ARG A 417 2.27 -23.88 7.50
CA ARG A 417 0.83 -23.93 7.20
C ARG A 417 0.14 -25.13 7.82
N ALA A 418 0.78 -26.30 7.79
CA ALA A 418 0.21 -27.51 8.44
C ALA A 418 0.04 -27.34 9.96
N ALA A 419 0.89 -26.51 10.59
CA ALA A 419 0.77 -26.15 12.01
C ALA A 419 -0.33 -25.11 12.28
N SER A 420 -0.76 -24.34 11.26
CA SER A 420 -1.73 -23.24 11.39
C SER A 420 -3.13 -23.75 11.65
N ASN A 421 -3.79 -23.18 12.66
CA ASN A 421 -5.21 -23.49 12.97
C ASN A 421 -6.16 -22.95 11.88
N PHE A 422 -5.80 -21.86 11.20
CA PHE A 422 -6.60 -21.30 10.10
C PHE A 422 -6.48 -22.11 8.82
N SER A 423 -5.30 -22.64 8.52
CA SER A 423 -5.11 -23.54 7.39
C SER A 423 -5.93 -24.83 7.53
N LYS A 424 -6.01 -25.38 8.75
CA LYS A 424 -6.89 -26.52 9.07
C LYS A 424 -8.36 -26.19 8.87
N LYS A 425 -8.80 -24.99 9.25
CA LYS A 425 -10.19 -24.54 9.01
C LYS A 425 -10.48 -24.34 7.52
N LEU A 426 -9.50 -23.89 6.72
CA LEU A 426 -9.62 -23.75 5.26
C LEU A 426 -9.77 -25.11 4.57
N GLN A 427 -9.02 -26.13 5.01
CA GLN A 427 -9.12 -27.49 4.47
C GLN A 427 -10.48 -28.13 4.77
N ASN A 428 -11.11 -27.78 5.90
CA ASN A 428 -12.41 -28.28 6.33
C ASN A 428 -13.60 -27.42 5.85
N ALA A 429 -13.35 -26.28 5.21
CA ALA A 429 -14.40 -25.45 4.64
C ALA A 429 -14.98 -26.11 3.37
N PRO A 430 -16.30 -26.20 3.19
CA PRO A 430 -16.89 -26.71 1.98
C PRO A 430 -16.43 -25.90 0.77
N HIS A 431 -16.00 -26.58 -0.28
CA HIS A 431 -15.55 -25.95 -1.53
C HIS A 431 -16.69 -25.08 -2.09
N PRO A 432 -16.47 -23.77 -2.37
CA PRO A 432 -17.51 -22.89 -2.88
C PRO A 432 -18.14 -23.37 -4.20
N ASP A 433 -17.42 -24.17 -5.00
CA ASP A 433 -17.91 -24.75 -6.24
C ASP A 433 -18.99 -25.85 -6.02
N LEU A 434 -19.05 -26.45 -4.83
CA LEU A 434 -20.08 -27.45 -4.47
C LEU A 434 -21.41 -26.82 -4.02
N GLU A 435 -21.41 -25.60 -3.53
CA GLU A 435 -22.64 -24.88 -3.17
C GLU A 435 -23.33 -24.27 -4.40
N LEU A 436 -22.55 -23.81 -5.39
CA LEU A 436 -23.10 -23.30 -6.65
C LEU A 436 -23.80 -24.41 -7.46
N THR A 437 -23.27 -25.64 -7.45
CA THR A 437 -23.91 -26.78 -8.10
C THR A 437 -25.16 -27.29 -7.35
N ARG A 438 -25.24 -27.12 -6.03
CA ARG A 438 -26.44 -27.44 -5.25
C ARG A 438 -27.56 -26.42 -5.41
N SER A 439 -27.24 -25.12 -5.57
CA SER A 439 -28.24 -24.07 -5.78
C SER A 439 -28.81 -24.05 -7.20
N VAL A 440 -28.12 -24.58 -8.20
CA VAL A 440 -28.58 -24.68 -9.60
C VAL A 440 -29.48 -25.92 -9.82
N SER A 441 -29.42 -26.91 -8.93
CA SER A 441 -30.29 -28.11 -9.03
C SER A 441 -31.64 -28.00 -8.33
N ILE A 442 -32.02 -26.79 -7.85
CA ILE A 442 -33.31 -26.52 -7.16
C ILE A 442 -34.11 -25.42 -7.91
N VAL A 443 -33.89 -25.26 -9.21
CA VAL A 443 -34.77 -24.45 -10.06
C VAL A 443 -35.32 -25.28 -11.20
#